data_b1cc1f6b7c4d7fd4ed5a1a40d6c6e050
#
_entry.id   b1cc1f6b7c4d7fd4ed5a1a40d6c6e050
#
_cell.length_a   1.000
_cell.length_b   1.000
_cell.length_c   1.000
_cell.angle_alpha   90.00
_cell.angle_beta   90.00
_cell.angle_gamma   90.00
#
_symmetry.space_group_name_H-M   'P 1'
#
loop_
_entity.id
_entity.type
_entity.pdbx_description
1 polymer ?
#
loop_
_entity_poly.entity_id
_entity_poly.type
_entity_poly.pdbx_seq_one_letter_code
_entity_poly.pdbx_strand_id
1 'polypeptide(L)'
;MKNDAHPLRIGHRGAAGHEIENTVRSFVRAIEMGVDLIETDLRLTVDGAVVLVHDAWVVDTAGVFRQVRSLTRAELGDVATLDDLLAVANGRCGLMLEMKVTGLAEPTIAAVAASGFCGPLVYASFHHDELLAVRRLQPDAATLALIHGAPVNKAQFVIDAQATHAGIQVEFAEPELVSALQQNGRKVFVYTVNQDEDITAMKALGVDGIISDYPDRL
;
A
#
# COMPACT_ATOMS: atom_id res chain seq x y z
N MET A 1 -4.22 -18.04 -22.85
CA MET A 1 -2.90 -18.47 -22.32
C MET A 1 -2.76 -17.76 -20.98
N LYS A 2 -2.77 -18.50 -19.85
CA LYS A 2 -2.42 -17.90 -18.55
C LYS A 2 -0.95 -17.46 -18.66
N ASN A 3 -0.69 -16.18 -18.35
CA ASN A 3 0.68 -15.71 -18.23
C ASN A 3 1.29 -16.47 -17.03
N ASP A 4 2.42 -17.13 -17.24
CA ASP A 4 3.21 -17.77 -16.17
C ASP A 4 3.95 -16.74 -15.27
N ALA A 5 3.45 -15.51 -15.22
CA ALA A 5 4.00 -14.49 -14.35
C ALA A 5 3.58 -14.80 -12.90
N HIS A 6 4.56 -14.99 -12.02
CA HIS A 6 4.32 -15.07 -10.59
C HIS A 6 3.70 -13.75 -10.08
N PRO A 7 2.79 -13.80 -9.07
CA PRO A 7 2.28 -12.59 -8.47
C PRO A 7 3.42 -11.74 -7.89
N LEU A 8 3.26 -10.41 -7.92
CA LEU A 8 4.20 -9.50 -7.28
C LEU A 8 4.29 -9.80 -5.78
N ARG A 9 5.52 -9.82 -5.27
CA ARG A 9 5.82 -10.00 -3.85
C ARG A 9 5.84 -8.64 -3.18
N ILE A 10 4.89 -8.38 -2.29
CA ILE A 10 4.71 -7.06 -1.68
C ILE A 10 4.89 -7.18 -0.18
N GLY A 11 5.89 -6.48 0.37
CA GLY A 11 6.16 -6.45 1.80
C GLY A 11 5.22 -5.46 2.50
N HIS A 12 4.29 -5.97 3.34
CA HIS A 12 3.33 -5.20 4.10
C HIS A 12 4.03 -4.39 5.19
N ARG A 13 3.94 -3.08 5.11
CA ARG A 13 4.65 -2.14 6.01
C ARG A 13 6.15 -2.45 6.12
N GLY A 14 6.73 -2.91 4.98
CA GLY A 14 8.04 -3.51 4.92
C GLY A 14 8.00 -5.03 5.12
N ALA A 15 8.73 -5.54 6.11
CA ALA A 15 8.72 -6.93 6.56
C ALA A 15 8.18 -6.99 7.99
N ALA A 16 6.90 -6.65 8.20
CA ALA A 16 6.28 -6.43 9.51
C ALA A 16 6.29 -7.68 10.41
N GLY A 17 6.37 -8.87 9.84
CA GLY A 17 6.53 -10.13 10.59
C GLY A 17 7.93 -10.36 11.14
N HIS A 18 8.92 -9.55 10.75
CA HIS A 18 10.32 -9.68 11.14
C HIS A 18 10.87 -8.45 11.88
N GLU A 19 10.33 -7.26 11.59
CA GLU A 19 10.76 -5.97 12.13
C GLU A 19 9.55 -5.13 12.52
N ILE A 20 9.78 -4.07 13.31
CA ILE A 20 8.71 -3.10 13.63
C ILE A 20 8.21 -2.48 12.33
N GLU A 21 6.92 -2.57 12.10
CA GLU A 21 6.24 -2.08 10.90
C GLU A 21 6.48 -0.58 10.63
N ASN A 22 6.43 -0.20 9.35
CA ASN A 22 6.55 1.20 8.92
C ASN A 22 7.85 1.90 9.40
N THR A 23 8.93 1.14 9.57
CA THR A 23 10.27 1.65 9.93
C THR A 23 11.27 1.42 8.80
N VAL A 24 12.31 2.25 8.77
CA VAL A 24 13.44 2.08 7.84
C VAL A 24 14.04 0.66 7.93
N ARG A 25 14.12 0.09 9.13
CA ARG A 25 14.61 -1.30 9.32
C ARG A 25 13.72 -2.33 8.64
N SER A 26 12.40 -2.19 8.79
CA SER A 26 11.43 -3.07 8.14
C SER A 26 11.54 -2.97 6.60
N PHE A 27 11.71 -1.77 6.07
CA PHE A 27 11.88 -1.55 4.64
C PHE A 27 13.18 -2.16 4.10
N VAL A 28 14.30 -1.93 4.78
CA VAL A 28 15.59 -2.54 4.41
C VAL A 28 15.48 -4.06 4.44
N ARG A 29 14.84 -4.61 5.47
CA ARG A 29 14.63 -6.05 5.59
C ARG A 29 13.80 -6.63 4.45
N ALA A 30 12.70 -5.98 4.06
CA ALA A 30 11.89 -6.37 2.92
C ALA A 30 12.70 -6.35 1.60
N ILE A 31 13.50 -5.32 1.38
CA ILE A 31 14.39 -5.23 0.21
C ILE A 31 15.40 -6.38 0.17
N GLU A 32 16.01 -6.72 1.31
CA GLU A 32 16.94 -7.88 1.42
C GLU A 32 16.27 -9.21 1.07
N MET A 33 14.98 -9.34 1.36
CA MET A 33 14.14 -10.49 1.00
C MET A 33 13.73 -10.49 -0.48
N GLY A 34 14.05 -9.44 -1.24
CA GLY A 34 13.82 -9.36 -2.67
C GLY A 34 12.36 -9.12 -3.04
N VAL A 35 11.66 -8.23 -2.32
CA VAL A 35 10.30 -7.80 -2.68
C VAL A 35 10.30 -6.98 -3.96
N ASP A 36 9.20 -7.08 -4.73
CA ASP A 36 8.96 -6.23 -5.90
C ASP A 36 8.51 -4.83 -5.46
N LEU A 37 7.63 -4.77 -4.44
CA LEU A 37 7.14 -3.52 -3.86
C LEU A 37 7.22 -3.57 -2.32
N ILE A 38 7.44 -2.42 -1.70
CA ILE A 38 7.14 -2.18 -0.28
C ILE A 38 5.80 -1.47 -0.20
N GLU A 39 4.91 -2.00 0.61
CA GLU A 39 3.69 -1.32 1.00
C GLU A 39 3.91 -0.56 2.31
N THR A 40 3.28 0.61 2.47
CA THR A 40 3.33 1.43 3.70
C THR A 40 2.11 2.34 3.83
N ASP A 41 1.82 2.72 5.09
CA ASP A 41 0.66 3.54 5.48
C ASP A 41 1.04 5.01 5.63
N LEU A 42 0.42 5.88 4.85
CA LEU A 42 0.67 7.33 4.90
C LEU A 42 -0.38 8.06 5.73
N ARG A 43 0.09 8.95 6.62
CA ARG A 43 -0.75 9.93 7.31
C ARG A 43 -0.16 11.33 7.24
N LEU A 44 -1.00 12.34 7.49
CA LEU A 44 -0.62 13.74 7.45
C LEU A 44 -0.61 14.31 8.87
N THR A 45 0.47 14.99 9.24
CA THR A 45 0.59 15.75 10.48
C THR A 45 -0.03 17.14 10.33
N VAL A 46 -0.24 17.86 11.45
CA VAL A 46 -0.81 19.22 11.43
C VAL A 46 0.07 20.24 10.71
N ASP A 47 1.39 20.00 10.69
CA ASP A 47 2.38 20.84 10.00
C ASP A 47 2.69 20.36 8.57
N GLY A 48 1.89 19.40 8.04
CA GLY A 48 1.92 18.97 6.64
C GLY A 48 2.97 17.91 6.30
N ALA A 49 3.65 17.32 7.28
CA ALA A 49 4.57 16.22 7.02
C ALA A 49 3.81 14.92 6.71
N VAL A 50 4.27 14.18 5.69
CA VAL A 50 3.77 12.83 5.38
C VAL A 50 4.58 11.82 6.18
N VAL A 51 3.90 11.15 7.13
CA VAL A 51 4.51 10.19 8.06
C VAL A 51 3.98 8.79 7.84
N LEU A 52 4.78 7.78 8.23
CA LEU A 52 4.48 6.37 7.99
C LEU A 52 3.92 5.75 9.27
N VAL A 53 2.59 5.70 9.39
CA VAL A 53 1.86 5.19 10.56
C VAL A 53 0.53 4.58 10.14
N HIS A 54 0.27 3.36 10.56
CA HIS A 54 -1.02 2.71 10.31
C HIS A 54 -2.15 3.36 11.11
N ASP A 55 -1.98 3.49 12.43
CA ASP A 55 -3.04 3.93 13.33
C ASP A 55 -3.28 5.43 13.29
N ALA A 56 -4.54 5.84 13.45
CA ALA A 56 -4.90 7.25 13.54
C ALA A 56 -4.46 7.89 14.86
N TRP A 57 -4.19 7.07 15.89
CA TRP A 57 -3.82 7.47 17.23
C TRP A 57 -2.50 6.85 17.61
N VAL A 58 -1.62 7.65 18.19
CA VAL A 58 -0.28 7.25 18.64
C VAL A 58 0.04 7.86 20.01
N VAL A 59 1.05 7.33 20.68
CA VAL A 59 1.64 7.96 21.86
C VAL A 59 2.69 8.96 21.37
N ASP A 60 2.55 10.23 21.73
CA ASP A 60 3.50 11.30 21.37
C ASP A 60 4.76 11.26 22.24
N THR A 61 5.73 12.14 21.96
CA THR A 61 6.98 12.24 22.73
C THR A 61 6.79 12.65 24.18
N ALA A 62 5.63 13.16 24.56
CA ALA A 62 5.27 13.48 25.94
C ALA A 62 4.56 12.32 26.65
N GLY A 63 4.37 11.17 25.98
CA GLY A 63 3.67 10.01 26.50
C GLY A 63 2.14 10.12 26.48
N VAL A 64 1.59 11.03 25.69
CA VAL A 64 0.13 11.27 25.58
C VAL A 64 -0.42 10.62 24.32
N PHE A 65 -1.57 9.93 24.46
CA PHE A 65 -2.27 9.31 23.34
C PHE A 65 -3.07 10.34 22.56
N ARG A 66 -2.68 10.63 21.32
CA ARG A 66 -3.24 11.71 20.48
C ARG A 66 -3.38 11.26 19.03
N GLN A 67 -4.23 11.97 18.29
CA GLN A 67 -4.37 11.74 16.84
C GLN A 67 -3.16 12.29 16.07
N VAL A 68 -2.64 11.52 15.12
CA VAL A 68 -1.53 11.93 14.24
C VAL A 68 -1.79 13.29 13.59
N ARG A 69 -3.01 13.52 13.08
CA ARG A 69 -3.41 14.79 12.45
C ARG A 69 -3.37 16.02 13.35
N SER A 70 -3.28 15.85 14.68
CA SER A 70 -3.17 16.94 15.66
C SER A 70 -1.76 17.17 16.17
N LEU A 71 -0.80 16.35 15.71
CA LEU A 71 0.61 16.38 16.08
C LEU A 71 1.44 17.01 14.96
N THR A 72 2.49 17.71 15.35
CA THR A 72 3.58 18.08 14.45
C THR A 72 4.51 16.87 14.23
N ARG A 73 5.30 16.91 13.18
CA ARG A 73 6.33 15.88 12.94
C ARG A 73 7.25 15.70 14.16
N ALA A 74 7.64 16.79 14.80
CA ALA A 74 8.52 16.77 15.97
C ALA A 74 7.91 16.06 17.19
N GLU A 75 6.60 16.15 17.39
CA GLU A 75 5.89 15.49 18.50
C GLU A 75 5.74 13.98 18.29
N LEU A 76 5.99 13.46 17.08
CA LEU A 76 5.93 12.03 16.75
C LEU A 76 7.23 11.27 17.05
N GLY A 77 8.34 11.95 17.36
CA GLY A 77 9.62 11.32 17.68
C GLY A 77 10.24 10.57 16.49
N ASP A 78 10.56 9.29 16.64
CA ASP A 78 11.29 8.48 15.66
C ASP A 78 10.39 7.84 14.57
N VAL A 79 9.15 8.32 14.41
CA VAL A 79 8.28 7.85 13.32
C VAL A 79 8.92 8.19 11.97
N ALA A 80 9.01 7.20 11.08
CA ALA A 80 9.57 7.41 9.73
C ALA A 80 8.66 8.31 8.88
N THR A 81 9.28 9.00 7.92
CA THR A 81 8.61 9.85 6.94
C THR A 81 8.60 9.21 5.56
N LEU A 82 7.77 9.75 4.66
CA LEU A 82 7.80 9.33 3.26
C LEU A 82 9.19 9.55 2.63
N ASP A 83 9.88 10.65 2.98
CA ASP A 83 11.23 10.94 2.47
C ASP A 83 12.25 9.87 2.90
N ASP A 84 12.15 9.34 4.12
CA ASP A 84 13.00 8.25 4.60
C ASP A 84 12.81 6.98 3.77
N LEU A 85 11.56 6.62 3.45
CA LEU A 85 11.25 5.47 2.61
C LEU A 85 11.74 5.67 1.17
N LEU A 86 11.45 6.84 0.58
CA LEU A 86 11.86 7.15 -0.79
C LEU A 86 13.38 7.05 -0.96
N ALA A 87 14.15 7.55 0.03
CA ALA A 87 15.61 7.45 0.02
C ALA A 87 16.09 5.98 0.09
N VAL A 88 15.44 5.14 0.88
CA VAL A 88 15.82 3.72 1.05
C VAL A 88 15.45 2.87 -0.15
N ALA A 89 14.29 3.11 -0.76
CA ALA A 89 13.73 2.27 -1.83
C ALA A 89 14.24 2.64 -3.23
N ASN A 90 14.73 3.87 -3.44
CA ASN A 90 15.11 4.35 -4.76
C ASN A 90 16.18 3.47 -5.42
N GLY A 91 15.87 2.99 -6.63
CA GLY A 91 16.73 2.09 -7.41
C GLY A 91 16.84 0.67 -6.85
N ARG A 92 16.05 0.30 -5.82
CA ARG A 92 16.10 -1.03 -5.18
C ARG A 92 14.81 -1.81 -5.30
N CYS A 93 13.65 -1.18 -5.12
CA CYS A 93 12.32 -1.79 -5.30
C CYS A 93 11.28 -0.72 -5.64
N GLY A 94 10.06 -1.16 -5.97
CA GLY A 94 8.91 -0.27 -6.11
C GLY A 94 8.21 0.01 -4.79
N LEU A 95 7.18 0.87 -4.82
CA LEU A 95 6.40 1.27 -3.66
C LEU A 95 4.89 1.14 -3.92
N MET A 96 4.16 0.75 -2.89
CA MET A 96 2.71 0.86 -2.78
C MET A 96 2.40 1.77 -1.58
N LEU A 97 1.87 2.96 -1.85
CA LEU A 97 1.66 4.01 -0.87
C LEU A 97 0.17 4.08 -0.49
N GLU A 98 -0.20 3.54 0.68
CA GLU A 98 -1.59 3.59 1.16
C GLU A 98 -1.89 4.94 1.83
N MET A 99 -2.74 5.72 1.20
CA MET A 99 -3.26 6.99 1.75
C MET A 99 -4.40 6.71 2.72
N LYS A 100 -4.12 6.81 4.04
CA LYS A 100 -5.06 6.48 5.14
C LYS A 100 -6.08 7.58 5.43
N VAL A 101 -5.90 8.78 4.90
CA VAL A 101 -6.76 9.94 5.13
C VAL A 101 -6.90 10.75 3.85
N THR A 102 -7.93 11.59 3.79
CA THR A 102 -8.13 12.52 2.68
C THR A 102 -7.11 13.67 2.72
N GLY A 103 -6.78 14.21 1.54
CA GLY A 103 -5.81 15.30 1.37
C GLY A 103 -4.35 14.87 1.26
N LEU A 104 -4.08 13.57 1.11
CA LEU A 104 -2.73 13.03 0.94
C LEU A 104 -2.25 12.98 -0.51
N ALA A 105 -3.14 13.01 -1.50
CA ALA A 105 -2.74 12.86 -2.91
C ALA A 105 -1.68 13.89 -3.34
N GLU A 106 -1.95 15.18 -3.11
CA GLU A 106 -1.05 16.26 -3.53
C GLU A 106 0.30 16.24 -2.81
N PRO A 107 0.39 16.22 -1.46
CA PRO A 107 1.68 16.18 -0.76
C PRO A 107 2.47 14.91 -1.05
N THR A 108 1.82 13.75 -1.23
CA THR A 108 2.51 12.50 -1.58
C THR A 108 3.14 12.59 -2.97
N ILE A 109 2.39 13.06 -3.97
CA ILE A 109 2.90 13.25 -5.33
C ILE A 109 4.06 14.24 -5.35
N ALA A 110 3.94 15.35 -4.61
CA ALA A 110 4.99 16.36 -4.51
C ALA A 110 6.29 15.80 -3.88
N ALA A 111 6.18 15.03 -2.79
CA ALA A 111 7.32 14.39 -2.16
C ALA A 111 8.01 13.38 -3.08
N VAL A 112 7.23 12.52 -3.76
CA VAL A 112 7.77 11.57 -4.74
C VAL A 112 8.51 12.29 -5.87
N ALA A 113 7.93 13.35 -6.43
CA ALA A 113 8.56 14.12 -7.50
C ALA A 113 9.86 14.80 -7.03
N ALA A 114 9.86 15.37 -5.82
CA ALA A 114 11.04 16.03 -5.25
C ALA A 114 12.18 15.05 -4.94
N SER A 115 11.88 13.81 -4.55
CA SER A 115 12.88 12.80 -4.21
C SER A 115 13.66 12.24 -5.40
N GLY A 116 13.14 12.39 -6.63
CA GLY A 116 13.68 11.73 -7.82
C GLY A 116 13.50 10.22 -7.83
N PHE A 117 12.54 9.69 -7.09
CA PHE A 117 12.23 8.27 -7.08
C PHE A 117 11.80 7.79 -8.47
N CYS A 118 12.43 6.72 -8.98
CA CYS A 118 12.25 6.20 -10.34
C CYS A 118 11.68 4.77 -10.38
N GLY A 119 11.33 4.18 -9.23
CA GLY A 119 10.78 2.81 -9.15
C GLY A 119 9.30 2.71 -9.55
N PRO A 120 8.78 1.49 -9.73
CA PRO A 120 7.35 1.27 -9.84
C PRO A 120 6.59 1.85 -8.65
N LEU A 121 5.46 2.50 -8.90
CA LEU A 121 4.68 3.18 -7.86
C LEU A 121 3.20 2.90 -8.04
N VAL A 122 2.53 2.51 -6.93
CA VAL A 122 1.09 2.31 -6.85
C VAL A 122 0.55 3.15 -5.69
N TYR A 123 -0.39 4.04 -5.96
CA TYR A 123 -1.12 4.78 -4.93
C TYR A 123 -2.35 3.97 -4.51
N ALA A 124 -2.46 3.65 -3.23
CA ALA A 124 -3.53 2.84 -2.69
C ALA A 124 -4.38 3.63 -1.69
N SER A 125 -5.67 3.34 -1.58
CA SER A 125 -6.52 3.91 -0.54
C SER A 125 -7.85 3.16 -0.39
N PHE A 126 -8.38 3.16 0.84
CA PHE A 126 -9.80 2.91 1.14
C PHE A 126 -10.67 4.16 0.90
N HIS A 127 -10.06 5.36 0.91
CA HIS A 127 -10.71 6.61 0.53
C HIS A 127 -10.59 6.78 -0.98
N HIS A 128 -11.54 6.22 -1.73
CA HIS A 128 -11.46 6.18 -3.19
C HIS A 128 -11.41 7.58 -3.84
N ASP A 129 -11.92 8.61 -3.17
CA ASP A 129 -11.78 10.00 -3.62
C ASP A 129 -10.32 10.47 -3.72
N GLU A 130 -9.41 9.93 -2.87
CA GLU A 130 -7.98 10.19 -2.98
C GLU A 130 -7.40 9.62 -4.28
N LEU A 131 -7.88 8.45 -4.72
CA LEU A 131 -7.46 7.86 -5.99
C LEU A 131 -7.91 8.71 -7.18
N LEU A 132 -9.12 9.26 -7.13
CA LEU A 132 -9.60 10.23 -8.11
C LEU A 132 -8.77 11.51 -8.10
N ALA A 133 -8.30 11.97 -6.91
CA ALA A 133 -7.39 13.10 -6.80
C ALA A 133 -6.03 12.81 -7.44
N VAL A 134 -5.45 11.63 -7.18
CA VAL A 134 -4.21 11.17 -7.85
C VAL A 134 -4.40 11.15 -9.37
N ARG A 135 -5.49 10.56 -9.86
CA ARG A 135 -5.77 10.45 -11.31
C ARG A 135 -5.95 11.81 -12.00
N ARG A 136 -6.47 12.81 -11.30
CA ARG A 136 -6.54 14.20 -11.82
C ARG A 136 -5.16 14.84 -11.95
N LEU A 137 -4.26 14.58 -11.01
CA LEU A 137 -2.91 15.15 -10.99
C LEU A 137 -1.94 14.39 -11.90
N GLN A 138 -2.09 13.06 -11.94
CA GLN A 138 -1.28 12.13 -12.73
C GLN A 138 -2.18 11.12 -13.46
N PRO A 139 -2.69 11.44 -14.66
CA PRO A 139 -3.65 10.59 -15.40
C PRO A 139 -3.19 9.16 -15.65
N ASP A 140 -1.89 8.90 -15.75
CA ASP A 140 -1.32 7.58 -16.02
C ASP A 140 -0.85 6.83 -14.77
N ALA A 141 -1.05 7.41 -13.57
CA ALA A 141 -0.62 6.79 -12.32
C ALA A 141 -1.32 5.44 -12.09
N ALA A 142 -0.58 4.45 -11.62
CA ALA A 142 -1.16 3.23 -11.13
C ALA A 142 -1.82 3.50 -9.77
N THR A 143 -3.12 3.16 -9.67
CA THR A 143 -3.93 3.36 -8.46
C THR A 143 -4.61 2.06 -8.06
N LEU A 144 -4.76 1.85 -6.76
CA LEU A 144 -5.33 0.63 -6.18
C LEU A 144 -6.46 0.98 -5.21
N ALA A 145 -7.69 0.57 -5.56
CA ALA A 145 -8.85 0.72 -4.70
C ALA A 145 -8.91 -0.44 -3.70
N LEU A 146 -8.70 -0.12 -2.43
CA LEU A 146 -8.80 -1.08 -1.33
C LEU A 146 -10.26 -1.28 -0.93
N ILE A 147 -10.62 -2.54 -0.62
CA ILE A 147 -11.93 -2.89 -0.09
C ILE A 147 -11.81 -3.97 0.99
N HIS A 148 -12.59 -3.82 2.06
CA HIS A 148 -12.73 -4.79 3.12
C HIS A 148 -14.17 -5.32 3.10
N GLY A 149 -14.40 -6.42 2.38
CA GLY A 149 -15.71 -7.01 2.21
C GLY A 149 -15.95 -7.52 0.79
N ALA A 150 -17.09 -8.19 0.59
CA ALA A 150 -17.54 -8.72 -0.69
C ALA A 150 -18.67 -7.85 -1.26
N PRO A 151 -18.41 -6.98 -2.25
CA PRO A 151 -19.44 -6.12 -2.82
C PRO A 151 -20.42 -6.92 -3.68
N VAL A 152 -21.70 -6.54 -3.66
CA VAL A 152 -22.72 -7.16 -4.53
C VAL A 152 -22.36 -6.95 -6.00
N ASN A 153 -22.03 -5.72 -6.39
CA ASN A 153 -21.46 -5.43 -7.70
C ASN A 153 -19.94 -5.50 -7.62
N LYS A 154 -19.38 -6.64 -8.04
CA LYS A 154 -18.00 -7.04 -7.78
C LYS A 154 -16.93 -6.08 -8.34
N ALA A 155 -17.20 -5.39 -9.45
CA ALA A 155 -16.24 -4.49 -10.09
C ALA A 155 -16.58 -3.00 -9.98
N GLN A 156 -17.77 -2.62 -9.47
CA GLN A 156 -18.22 -1.24 -9.55
C GLN A 156 -17.34 -0.30 -8.72
N PHE A 157 -16.89 -0.71 -7.55
CA PHE A 157 -16.06 0.13 -6.68
C PHE A 157 -14.74 0.56 -7.34
N VAL A 158 -14.08 -0.37 -8.06
CA VAL A 158 -12.81 -0.07 -8.76
C VAL A 158 -13.03 0.75 -10.02
N ILE A 159 -14.18 0.58 -10.67
CA ILE A 159 -14.58 1.37 -11.85
C ILE A 159 -14.88 2.81 -11.42
N ASP A 160 -15.69 3.01 -10.37
CA ASP A 160 -16.06 4.33 -9.85
C ASP A 160 -14.82 5.09 -9.33
N ALA A 161 -13.89 4.39 -8.69
CA ALA A 161 -12.60 4.92 -8.26
C ALA A 161 -11.65 5.22 -9.43
N GLN A 162 -11.98 4.84 -10.68
CA GLN A 162 -11.10 4.89 -11.85
C GLN A 162 -9.73 4.23 -11.59
N ALA A 163 -9.71 3.26 -10.69
CA ALA A 163 -8.47 2.61 -10.27
C ALA A 163 -8.02 1.54 -11.28
N THR A 164 -6.73 1.37 -11.41
CA THR A 164 -6.09 0.36 -12.28
C THR A 164 -6.00 -1.01 -11.62
N HIS A 165 -6.03 -1.03 -10.28
CA HIS A 165 -5.91 -2.22 -9.45
C HIS A 165 -7.02 -2.25 -8.41
N ALA A 166 -7.38 -3.46 -7.97
CA ALA A 166 -8.22 -3.71 -6.81
C ALA A 166 -7.39 -4.39 -5.71
N GLY A 167 -7.52 -3.93 -4.47
CA GLY A 167 -6.93 -4.55 -3.30
C GLY A 167 -8.02 -5.21 -2.45
N ILE A 168 -7.93 -6.52 -2.25
CA ILE A 168 -8.96 -7.32 -1.57
C ILE A 168 -8.34 -7.97 -0.33
N GLN A 169 -9.06 -7.93 0.80
CA GLN A 169 -8.67 -8.72 1.96
C GLN A 169 -8.81 -10.22 1.66
N VAL A 170 -7.87 -11.02 2.15
CA VAL A 170 -7.73 -12.45 1.83
C VAL A 170 -9.01 -13.26 2.10
N GLU A 171 -9.74 -12.96 3.18
CA GLU A 171 -11.00 -13.64 3.52
C GLU A 171 -12.11 -13.47 2.46
N PHE A 172 -12.03 -12.43 1.62
CA PHE A 172 -13.00 -12.12 0.57
C PHE A 172 -12.48 -12.38 -0.85
N ALA A 173 -11.27 -12.92 -0.98
CA ALA A 173 -10.63 -13.19 -2.27
C ALA A 173 -11.17 -14.47 -2.92
N GLU A 174 -12.45 -14.44 -3.29
CA GLU A 174 -13.15 -15.56 -3.95
C GLU A 174 -12.94 -15.54 -5.47
N PRO A 175 -13.00 -16.73 -6.14
CA PRO A 175 -12.81 -16.86 -7.60
C PRO A 175 -13.70 -15.93 -8.43
N GLU A 176 -14.97 -15.75 -8.03
CA GLU A 176 -15.92 -14.92 -8.74
C GLU A 176 -15.56 -13.43 -8.66
N LEU A 177 -15.06 -12.98 -7.50
CA LEU A 177 -14.63 -11.58 -7.32
C LEU A 177 -13.38 -11.29 -8.13
N VAL A 178 -12.36 -12.14 -8.00
CA VAL A 178 -11.10 -12.00 -8.74
C VAL A 178 -11.34 -12.03 -10.25
N SER A 179 -12.12 -13.01 -10.73
CA SER A 179 -12.47 -13.12 -12.15
C SER A 179 -13.22 -11.90 -12.67
N ALA A 180 -14.20 -11.39 -11.92
CA ALA A 180 -14.96 -10.20 -12.31
C ALA A 180 -14.08 -8.95 -12.44
N LEU A 181 -13.12 -8.77 -11.55
CA LEU A 181 -12.17 -7.66 -11.60
C LEU A 181 -11.23 -7.78 -12.80
N GLN A 182 -10.64 -8.95 -13.02
CA GLN A 182 -9.74 -9.21 -14.14
C GLN A 182 -10.44 -9.10 -15.50
N GLN A 183 -11.71 -9.54 -15.62
CA GLN A 183 -12.53 -9.37 -16.84
C GLN A 183 -12.81 -7.89 -17.14
N ASN A 184 -12.78 -7.02 -16.14
CA ASN A 184 -12.86 -5.56 -16.30
C ASN A 184 -11.48 -4.91 -16.49
N GLY A 185 -10.43 -5.70 -16.78
CA GLY A 185 -9.08 -5.21 -17.05
C GLY A 185 -8.37 -4.66 -15.81
N ARG A 186 -8.76 -5.09 -14.60
CA ARG A 186 -8.12 -4.66 -13.35
C ARG A 186 -7.17 -5.74 -12.85
N LYS A 187 -6.01 -5.32 -12.37
CA LYS A 187 -5.12 -6.20 -11.61
C LYS A 187 -5.66 -6.38 -10.20
N VAL A 188 -5.40 -7.54 -9.61
CA VAL A 188 -5.91 -7.90 -8.29
C VAL A 188 -4.75 -8.17 -7.34
N PHE A 189 -4.64 -7.38 -6.27
CA PHE A 189 -3.74 -7.62 -5.16
C PHE A 189 -4.51 -8.08 -3.94
N VAL A 190 -3.95 -8.99 -3.15
CA VAL A 190 -4.60 -9.55 -1.96
C VAL A 190 -3.77 -9.27 -0.72
N TYR A 191 -4.42 -8.81 0.36
CA TYR A 191 -3.85 -8.47 1.66
C TYR A 191 -4.67 -9.07 2.81
N THR A 192 -4.15 -9.34 4.00
CA THR A 192 -2.75 -9.61 4.26
C THR A 192 -2.60 -11.12 4.32
N VAL A 193 -1.74 -11.68 3.48
CA VAL A 193 -1.63 -13.12 3.25
C VAL A 193 -0.37 -13.64 3.95
N ASN A 194 -0.55 -14.30 5.08
CA ASN A 194 0.57 -14.70 5.95
C ASN A 194 0.72 -16.23 6.09
N GLN A 195 -0.33 -16.99 5.80
CA GLN A 195 -0.31 -18.45 5.93
C GLN A 195 0.07 -19.12 4.61
N ASP A 196 0.86 -20.19 4.67
CA ASP A 196 1.36 -20.89 3.48
C ASP A 196 0.23 -21.46 2.61
N GLU A 197 -0.87 -21.90 3.26
CA GLU A 197 -2.08 -22.38 2.59
C GLU A 197 -2.75 -21.25 1.79
N ASP A 198 -2.87 -20.05 2.38
CA ASP A 198 -3.47 -18.89 1.71
C ASP A 198 -2.57 -18.40 0.57
N ILE A 199 -1.25 -18.37 0.77
CA ILE A 199 -0.29 -18.01 -0.28
C ILE A 199 -0.45 -18.95 -1.47
N THR A 200 -0.54 -20.26 -1.21
CA THR A 200 -0.74 -21.26 -2.26
C THR A 200 -2.09 -21.07 -2.96
N ALA A 201 -3.16 -20.81 -2.21
CA ALA A 201 -4.49 -20.57 -2.75
C ALA A 201 -4.53 -19.31 -3.64
N MET A 202 -3.92 -18.21 -3.20
CA MET A 202 -3.87 -16.95 -3.97
C MET A 202 -3.04 -17.10 -5.25
N LYS A 203 -1.92 -17.82 -5.20
CA LYS A 203 -1.14 -18.16 -6.41
C LYS A 203 -1.98 -19.00 -7.39
N ALA A 204 -2.72 -20.00 -6.91
CA ALA A 204 -3.59 -20.83 -7.74
C ALA A 204 -4.77 -20.04 -8.33
N LEU A 205 -5.30 -19.06 -7.59
CA LEU A 205 -6.37 -18.16 -8.01
C LEU A 205 -5.91 -17.21 -9.13
N GLY A 206 -4.60 -17.00 -9.29
CA GLY A 206 -4.02 -16.17 -10.33
C GLY A 206 -4.16 -14.68 -10.04
N VAL A 207 -3.99 -14.28 -8.80
CA VAL A 207 -3.91 -12.86 -8.41
C VAL A 207 -2.61 -12.23 -8.93
N ASP A 208 -2.59 -10.92 -9.11
CA ASP A 208 -1.45 -10.19 -9.70
C ASP A 208 -0.41 -9.76 -8.66
N GLY A 209 -0.78 -9.72 -7.37
CA GLY A 209 0.12 -9.38 -6.27
C GLY A 209 -0.36 -9.93 -4.93
N ILE A 210 0.59 -10.25 -4.06
CA ILE A 210 0.35 -10.74 -2.71
C ILE A 210 1.07 -9.84 -1.72
N ILE A 211 0.32 -9.30 -0.75
CA ILE A 211 0.81 -8.42 0.31
C ILE A 211 0.91 -9.25 1.59
N SER A 212 2.13 -9.34 2.18
CA SER A 212 2.40 -10.20 3.34
C SER A 212 3.33 -9.51 4.34
N ASP A 213 3.12 -9.81 5.63
CA ASP A 213 4.05 -9.47 6.71
C ASP A 213 5.35 -10.30 6.62
N TYR A 214 5.28 -11.45 5.93
CA TYR A 214 6.38 -12.40 5.75
C TYR A 214 6.74 -12.55 4.26
N PRO A 215 7.33 -11.50 3.63
CA PRO A 215 7.56 -11.51 2.19
C PRO A 215 8.58 -12.57 1.73
N ASP A 216 9.35 -13.13 2.64
CA ASP A 216 10.25 -14.27 2.40
C ASP A 216 9.52 -15.59 2.09
N ARG A 217 8.21 -15.69 2.39
CA ARG A 217 7.38 -16.85 2.09
C ARG A 217 6.70 -16.81 0.70
N LEU A 218 6.73 -15.65 0.03
CA LEU A 218 6.03 -15.43 -1.24
C LEU A 218 6.73 -16.03 -2.46
#